data_ad9f1f68f8169afa44625396eacd275b
#
_entry.id   ad9f1f68f8169afa44625396eacd275b
#
_cell.length_a   1.000
_cell.length_b   1.000
_cell.length_c   1.000
_cell.angle_alpha   90.00
_cell.angle_beta   90.00
_cell.angle_gamma   90.00
#
_symmetry.space_group_name_H-M   'P 1'
#
loop_
_entity.id
_entity.type
_entity.pdbx_description
1 polymer ?
#
loop_
_entity_poly.entity_id
_entity_poly.type
_entity_poly.pdbx_seq_one_letter_code
_entity_poly.pdbx_strand_id
1 'polypeptide(L)'
;MKKKVFNIIQIGDKSNRLSRLFDIFIAIVICANILVTFLQTFDELAILFPAFHAIEVITILIFCVEYILRIWTADYLYPDKSEFRSRLRFLISFDGIIDLLTILPFFFLSGMVIFRMLRVARIFHLFRLNARYDSFNVITTVLYEKRNQIISSVFIVLILMLASSLCMYSVEHDSQPEVFRNAFSGIWWSMSTLLTVGYGDIYPITTLGRIMAICIAYLGVGAVAIPTGIISAGFVEQYQRKSSLSNIKEADIHEIAEIFVDKRFAGKSVEEMEEAEQVTIFLILREDLSILPQKDTILRLNDIIVIRGEHS
;
A
#
# COMPACT_ATOMS: atom_id res chain seq x y z
N MET A 1 32.94 -2.83 5.28
CA MET A 1 32.10 -2.99 6.49
C MET A 1 30.71 -2.41 6.27
N LYS A 2 30.56 -1.17 5.85
CA LYS A 2 29.28 -0.45 5.60
C LYS A 2 28.33 -1.21 4.67
N LYS A 3 28.79 -1.72 3.51
CA LYS A 3 27.98 -2.53 2.56
C LYS A 3 27.47 -3.86 3.16
N LYS A 4 28.23 -4.50 4.04
CA LYS A 4 27.76 -5.71 4.75
C LYS A 4 26.63 -5.39 5.73
N VAL A 5 26.75 -4.27 6.47
CA VAL A 5 25.70 -3.80 7.39
C VAL A 5 24.45 -3.44 6.60
N PHE A 6 24.59 -2.71 5.49
CA PHE A 6 23.47 -2.39 4.60
C PHE A 6 22.72 -3.65 4.15
N ASN A 7 23.43 -4.67 3.65
CA ASN A 7 22.81 -5.92 3.17
C ASN A 7 22.11 -6.73 4.28
N ILE A 8 22.46 -6.52 5.56
CA ILE A 8 21.79 -7.17 6.69
C ILE A 8 20.53 -6.39 7.08
N ILE A 9 20.61 -5.05 7.09
CA ILE A 9 19.53 -4.19 7.59
C ILE A 9 18.50 -3.87 6.50
N GLN A 10 18.90 -3.98 5.22
CA GLN A 10 18.00 -3.75 4.11
C GLN A 10 16.91 -4.84 4.07
N ILE A 11 15.66 -4.38 4.14
CA ILE A 11 14.49 -5.26 4.08
C ILE A 11 14.33 -5.80 2.66
N GLY A 12 14.08 -7.12 2.54
CA GLY A 12 13.65 -7.71 1.26
C GLY A 12 14.71 -8.51 0.50
N ASP A 13 15.95 -8.61 0.96
CA ASP A 13 16.92 -9.52 0.34
C ASP A 13 16.62 -10.98 0.73
N LYS A 14 15.90 -11.69 -0.17
CA LYS A 14 15.51 -13.10 0.02
C LYS A 14 16.71 -14.05 -0.03
N SER A 15 17.84 -13.61 -0.58
CA SER A 15 19.03 -14.45 -0.79
C SER A 15 19.92 -14.55 0.45
N ASN A 16 19.89 -13.56 1.35
CA ASN A 16 20.79 -13.48 2.50
C ASN A 16 20.12 -14.01 3.78
N ARG A 17 20.64 -15.14 4.32
CA ARG A 17 20.15 -15.74 5.58
C ARG A 17 20.27 -14.79 6.78
N LEU A 18 21.34 -13.98 6.85
CA LEU A 18 21.54 -13.02 7.94
C LEU A 18 20.51 -11.89 7.91
N SER A 19 20.16 -11.39 6.73
CA SER A 19 19.11 -10.39 6.58
C SER A 19 17.76 -10.93 7.07
N ARG A 20 17.44 -12.21 6.72
CA ARG A 20 16.21 -12.86 7.18
C ARG A 20 16.15 -13.02 8.69
N LEU A 21 17.26 -13.43 9.32
CA LEU A 21 17.35 -13.54 10.78
C LEU A 21 17.18 -12.19 11.46
N PHE A 22 17.81 -11.15 10.92
CA PHE A 22 17.67 -9.78 11.44
C PHE A 22 16.22 -9.29 11.37
N ASP A 23 15.52 -9.54 10.26
CA ASP A 23 14.13 -9.11 10.14
C ASP A 23 13.19 -9.89 11.09
N ILE A 24 13.42 -11.19 11.29
CA ILE A 24 12.67 -11.98 12.29
C ILE A 24 12.96 -11.45 13.69
N PHE A 25 14.21 -11.13 13.99
CA PHE A 25 14.58 -10.52 15.27
C PHE A 25 13.87 -9.19 15.49
N ILE A 26 13.90 -8.28 14.53
CA ILE A 26 13.20 -6.99 14.61
C ILE A 26 11.68 -7.19 14.73
N ALA A 27 11.10 -8.16 14.01
CA ALA A 27 9.69 -8.50 14.13
C ALA A 27 9.32 -8.90 15.57
N ILE A 28 10.13 -9.77 16.18
CA ILE A 28 9.93 -10.21 17.57
C ILE A 28 10.04 -9.02 18.52
N VAL A 29 11.03 -8.14 18.32
CA VAL A 29 11.21 -6.93 19.14
C VAL A 29 10.01 -6.00 19.03
N ILE A 30 9.46 -5.79 17.82
CA ILE A 30 8.26 -4.98 17.59
C ILE A 30 7.06 -5.61 18.31
N CYS A 31 6.82 -6.91 18.11
CA CYS A 31 5.72 -7.62 18.75
C CYS A 31 5.82 -7.58 20.27
N ALA A 32 7.02 -7.77 20.83
CA ALA A 32 7.25 -7.68 22.28
C ALA A 32 6.95 -6.28 22.81
N ASN A 33 7.38 -5.23 22.10
CA ASN A 33 7.13 -3.85 22.50
C ASN A 33 5.64 -3.50 22.46
N ILE A 34 4.90 -3.91 21.40
CA ILE A 34 3.45 -3.71 21.31
C ILE A 34 2.73 -4.48 22.41
N LEU A 35 3.11 -5.74 22.65
CA LEU A 35 2.51 -6.57 23.70
C LEU A 35 2.70 -5.93 25.08
N VAL A 36 3.90 -5.48 25.39
CA VAL A 36 4.19 -4.79 26.65
C VAL A 36 3.35 -3.52 26.79
N THR A 37 3.26 -2.70 25.73
CA THR A 37 2.43 -1.50 25.73
C THR A 37 0.95 -1.83 25.96
N PHE A 38 0.46 -2.95 25.42
CA PHE A 38 -0.89 -3.44 25.65
C PHE A 38 -1.08 -3.93 27.10
N LEU A 39 -0.14 -4.73 27.62
CA LEU A 39 -0.21 -5.26 28.98
C LEU A 39 -0.11 -4.17 30.07
N GLN A 40 0.58 -3.05 29.77
CA GLN A 40 0.65 -1.88 30.66
C GLN A 40 -0.71 -1.18 30.86
N THR A 41 -1.73 -1.51 30.07
CA THR A 41 -3.09 -0.96 30.27
C THR A 41 -3.90 -1.68 31.33
N PHE A 42 -3.42 -2.82 31.86
CA PHE A 42 -4.10 -3.61 32.87
C PHE A 42 -3.55 -3.28 34.27
N ASP A 43 -4.38 -2.70 35.11
CA ASP A 43 -4.00 -2.32 36.48
C ASP A 43 -3.63 -3.54 37.35
N GLU A 44 -4.21 -4.70 37.05
CA GLU A 44 -3.92 -5.96 37.75
C GLU A 44 -2.45 -6.42 37.57
N LEU A 45 -1.81 -5.95 36.50
CA LEU A 45 -0.41 -6.28 36.19
C LEU A 45 0.59 -5.22 36.71
N ALA A 46 0.15 -4.31 37.57
CA ALA A 46 0.99 -3.23 38.12
C ALA A 46 2.30 -3.70 38.74
N ILE A 47 2.31 -4.89 39.37
CA ILE A 47 3.52 -5.49 39.94
C ILE A 47 4.61 -5.78 38.88
N LEU A 48 4.22 -5.96 37.62
CA LEU A 48 5.14 -6.23 36.49
C LEU A 48 5.57 -4.96 35.75
N PHE A 49 5.05 -3.79 36.09
CA PHE A 49 5.39 -2.53 35.42
C PHE A 49 6.89 -2.22 35.37
N PRO A 50 7.72 -2.48 36.39
CA PRO A 50 9.15 -2.31 36.29
C PRO A 50 9.79 -3.19 35.21
N ALA A 51 9.33 -4.44 35.09
CA ALA A 51 9.81 -5.35 34.04
C ALA A 51 9.33 -4.92 32.66
N PHE A 52 8.09 -4.48 32.51
CA PHE A 52 7.56 -3.92 31.27
C PHE A 52 8.33 -2.68 30.82
N HIS A 53 8.65 -1.78 31.75
CA HIS A 53 9.45 -0.61 31.44
C HIS A 53 10.88 -0.98 31.01
N ALA A 54 11.50 -1.97 31.63
CA ALA A 54 12.81 -2.46 31.21
C ALA A 54 12.78 -3.01 29.78
N ILE A 55 11.76 -3.80 29.42
CA ILE A 55 11.58 -4.31 28.05
C ILE A 55 11.34 -3.15 27.08
N GLU A 56 10.53 -2.17 27.45
CA GLU A 56 10.28 -0.97 26.62
C GLU A 56 11.60 -0.23 26.33
N VAL A 57 12.42 0.03 27.34
CA VAL A 57 13.73 0.69 27.18
C VAL A 57 14.65 -0.11 26.26
N ILE A 58 14.77 -1.42 26.48
CA ILE A 58 15.63 -2.29 25.67
C ILE A 58 15.19 -2.28 24.20
N THR A 59 13.89 -2.43 23.96
CA THR A 59 13.34 -2.46 22.58
C THR A 59 13.55 -1.13 21.87
N ILE A 60 13.39 -0.01 22.57
CA ILE A 60 13.63 1.32 22.00
C ILE A 60 15.11 1.54 21.71
N LEU A 61 16.02 1.09 22.57
CA LEU A 61 17.45 1.16 22.29
C LEU A 61 17.80 0.37 21.01
N ILE A 62 17.19 -0.80 20.81
CA ILE A 62 17.36 -1.58 19.58
C ILE A 62 16.88 -0.78 18.36
N PHE A 63 15.70 -0.14 18.43
CA PHE A 63 15.18 0.70 17.34
C PHE A 63 16.07 1.93 17.09
N CYS A 64 16.60 2.55 18.12
CA CYS A 64 17.56 3.66 17.96
C CYS A 64 18.82 3.23 17.21
N VAL A 65 19.40 2.08 17.58
CA VAL A 65 20.58 1.54 16.90
C VAL A 65 20.25 1.20 15.44
N GLU A 66 19.13 0.54 15.20
CA GLU A 66 18.65 0.25 13.84
C GLU A 66 18.51 1.53 13.00
N TYR A 67 17.86 2.55 13.54
CA TYR A 67 17.64 3.83 12.86
C TYR A 67 18.94 4.54 12.50
N ILE A 68 19.88 4.61 13.46
CA ILE A 68 21.22 5.20 13.24
C ILE A 68 21.95 4.44 12.12
N LEU A 69 21.93 3.11 12.14
CA LEU A 69 22.57 2.28 11.11
C LEU A 69 21.92 2.47 9.73
N ARG A 70 20.61 2.67 9.66
CA ARG A 70 19.91 2.97 8.41
C ARG A 70 20.27 4.35 7.85
N ILE A 71 20.34 5.37 8.70
CA ILE A 71 20.81 6.69 8.29
C ILE A 71 22.27 6.62 7.79
N TRP A 72 23.11 5.85 8.49
CA TRP A 72 24.51 5.69 8.10
C TRP A 72 24.67 4.98 6.75
N THR A 73 23.80 4.04 6.42
CA THR A 73 23.84 3.25 5.18
C THR A 73 22.94 3.79 4.06
N ALA A 74 22.29 4.93 4.26
CA ALA A 74 21.31 5.50 3.32
C ALA A 74 21.89 5.85 1.94
N ASP A 75 23.20 6.03 1.81
CA ASP A 75 23.89 6.25 0.53
C ASP A 75 23.79 5.04 -0.42
N TYR A 76 23.70 3.83 0.11
CA TYR A 76 23.46 2.64 -0.72
C TYR A 76 22.01 2.53 -1.20
N LEU A 77 21.07 3.17 -0.52
CA LEU A 77 19.66 3.22 -0.93
C LEU A 77 19.42 4.25 -2.06
N TYR A 78 20.24 5.31 -2.09
CA TYR A 78 20.13 6.40 -3.08
C TYR A 78 21.49 6.67 -3.74
N PRO A 79 21.98 5.76 -4.59
CA PRO A 79 23.35 5.83 -5.15
C PRO A 79 23.58 7.07 -6.02
N ASP A 80 22.51 7.63 -6.62
CA ASP A 80 22.59 8.79 -7.52
C ASP A 80 22.81 10.13 -6.79
N LYS A 81 22.91 10.13 -5.43
CA LYS A 81 22.99 11.33 -4.63
C LYS A 81 24.24 11.36 -3.75
N SER A 82 24.66 12.57 -3.37
CA SER A 82 25.73 12.69 -2.37
C SER A 82 25.29 12.08 -1.03
N GLU A 83 26.23 11.59 -0.23
CA GLU A 83 25.96 10.95 1.08
C GLU A 83 25.04 11.78 1.97
N PHE A 84 25.27 13.10 2.05
CA PHE A 84 24.44 13.99 2.87
C PHE A 84 23.00 14.08 2.35
N ARG A 85 22.83 14.22 1.03
CA ARG A 85 21.48 14.26 0.41
C ARG A 85 20.75 12.91 0.55
N SER A 86 21.47 11.81 0.48
CA SER A 86 20.89 10.46 0.68
C SER A 86 20.38 10.29 2.12
N ARG A 87 21.14 10.73 3.12
CA ARG A 87 20.71 10.71 4.53
C ARG A 87 19.48 11.60 4.76
N LEU A 88 19.49 12.84 4.23
CA LEU A 88 18.35 13.74 4.35
C LEU A 88 17.11 13.19 3.67
N ARG A 89 17.26 12.56 2.48
CA ARG A 89 16.15 11.92 1.79
C ARG A 89 15.58 10.74 2.56
N PHE A 90 16.42 9.95 3.21
CA PHE A 90 15.97 8.86 4.07
C PHE A 90 15.15 9.39 5.25
N LEU A 91 15.62 10.46 5.94
CA LEU A 91 14.89 11.06 7.06
C LEU A 91 13.48 11.53 6.70
N ILE A 92 13.29 12.01 5.45
CA ILE A 92 11.98 12.48 4.94
C ILE A 92 11.22 11.34 4.24
N SER A 93 11.82 10.18 4.04
CA SER A 93 11.13 9.02 3.45
C SER A 93 10.08 8.46 4.39
N PHE A 94 9.12 7.73 3.82
CA PHE A 94 8.08 7.04 4.59
C PHE A 94 8.67 6.15 5.69
N ASP A 95 9.69 5.34 5.35
CA ASP A 95 10.37 4.47 6.29
C ASP A 95 11.10 5.25 7.39
N GLY A 96 11.83 6.31 7.01
CA GLY A 96 12.55 7.14 7.96
C GLY A 96 11.64 7.88 8.95
N ILE A 97 10.48 8.34 8.49
CA ILE A 97 9.46 8.99 9.35
C ILE A 97 8.84 7.96 10.30
N ILE A 98 8.49 6.77 9.84
CA ILE A 98 7.94 5.71 10.71
C ILE A 98 8.95 5.34 11.79
N ASP A 99 10.23 5.17 11.45
CA ASP A 99 11.28 4.86 12.42
C ASP A 99 11.39 5.95 13.47
N LEU A 100 11.41 7.20 13.04
CA LEU A 100 11.48 8.35 13.95
C LEU A 100 10.26 8.39 14.86
N LEU A 101 9.04 8.23 14.31
CA LEU A 101 7.80 8.23 15.10
C LEU A 101 7.72 7.09 16.11
N THR A 102 8.42 6.00 15.88
CA THR A 102 8.50 4.87 16.82
C THR A 102 9.35 5.20 18.04
N ILE A 103 10.43 5.97 17.84
CA ILE A 103 11.42 6.31 18.86
C ILE A 103 11.03 7.58 19.62
N LEU A 104 10.50 8.57 18.91
CA LEU A 104 10.23 9.92 19.41
C LEU A 104 9.36 9.95 20.69
N PRO A 105 8.28 9.16 20.83
CA PRO A 105 7.42 9.21 22.01
C PRO A 105 8.12 8.84 23.32
N PHE A 106 9.21 8.08 23.25
CA PHE A 106 9.95 7.68 24.43
C PHE A 106 10.73 8.85 25.03
N PHE A 107 11.32 9.70 24.22
CA PHE A 107 12.13 10.85 24.68
C PHE A 107 11.28 12.03 25.12
N PHE A 108 10.05 12.16 24.62
CA PHE A 108 9.15 13.27 24.94
C PHE A 108 8.03 12.87 25.92
N LEU A 109 8.32 11.96 26.84
CA LEU A 109 7.36 11.32 27.75
C LEU A 109 6.69 12.25 28.78
N SER A 110 7.12 13.49 28.96
CA SER A 110 6.63 14.38 30.00
C SER A 110 5.32 15.07 29.63
N GLY A 111 4.18 14.38 29.90
CA GLY A 111 2.91 15.04 30.17
C GLY A 111 1.93 15.22 29.02
N MET A 112 2.32 15.20 27.77
CA MET A 112 1.40 15.46 26.65
C MET A 112 0.70 14.18 26.17
N VAL A 113 -0.63 14.19 26.14
CA VAL A 113 -1.48 13.07 25.68
C VAL A 113 -1.10 12.61 24.24
N ILE A 114 -0.72 13.55 23.38
CA ILE A 114 -0.35 13.27 21.99
C ILE A 114 0.83 12.30 21.87
N PHE A 115 1.84 12.40 22.75
CA PHE A 115 2.98 11.48 22.72
C PHE A 115 2.63 10.07 23.22
N ARG A 116 1.63 9.96 24.09
CA ARG A 116 1.07 8.64 24.47
C ARG A 116 0.36 7.99 23.29
N MET A 117 -0.40 8.77 22.51
CA MET A 117 -1.07 8.28 21.30
C MET A 117 -0.07 7.89 20.21
N LEU A 118 1.05 8.59 20.08
CA LEU A 118 2.10 8.26 19.11
C LEU A 118 2.77 6.90 19.40
N ARG A 119 2.64 6.32 20.61
CA ARG A 119 3.09 4.93 20.86
C ARG A 119 2.37 3.92 19.97
N VAL A 120 1.10 4.19 19.63
CA VAL A 120 0.33 3.36 18.69
C VAL A 120 0.97 3.36 17.29
N ALA A 121 1.66 4.43 16.91
CA ALA A 121 2.38 4.52 15.64
C ALA A 121 3.47 3.43 15.47
N ARG A 122 3.91 2.78 16.57
CA ARG A 122 4.83 1.64 16.53
C ARG A 122 4.25 0.46 15.74
N ILE A 123 2.93 0.33 15.66
CA ILE A 123 2.25 -0.67 14.83
C ILE A 123 2.63 -0.50 13.35
N PHE A 124 2.87 0.72 12.89
CA PHE A 124 3.30 0.97 11.51
C PHE A 124 4.67 0.34 11.18
N HIS A 125 5.51 0.06 12.18
CA HIS A 125 6.74 -0.72 11.99
C HIS A 125 6.47 -2.13 11.44
N LEU A 126 5.31 -2.73 11.75
CA LEU A 126 4.94 -4.04 11.20
C LEU A 126 4.69 -4.00 9.69
N PHE A 127 4.30 -2.86 9.12
CA PHE A 127 4.11 -2.74 7.66
C PHE A 127 5.41 -2.97 6.88
N ARG A 128 6.57 -2.76 7.48
CA ARG A 128 7.86 -3.08 6.87
C ARG A 128 8.05 -4.58 6.61
N LEU A 129 7.57 -5.41 7.52
CA LEU A 129 7.66 -6.86 7.36
C LEU A 129 6.86 -7.31 6.14
N ASN A 130 5.77 -6.60 5.84
CA ASN A 130 4.90 -6.85 4.70
C ASN A 130 5.53 -6.46 3.36
N ALA A 131 6.53 -5.59 3.30
CA ALA A 131 7.24 -5.27 2.06
C ALA A 131 7.88 -6.50 1.38
N ARG A 132 8.04 -7.62 2.12
CA ARG A 132 8.51 -8.92 1.63
C ARG A 132 7.44 -9.77 0.97
N TYR A 133 6.17 -9.55 1.31
CA TYR A 133 5.08 -10.37 0.81
C TYR A 133 4.51 -9.75 -0.45
N ASP A 134 4.56 -10.50 -1.53
CA ASP A 134 3.96 -10.12 -2.82
C ASP A 134 2.49 -9.71 -2.67
N SER A 135 1.79 -10.29 -1.69
CA SER A 135 0.39 -9.97 -1.40
C SER A 135 0.18 -8.51 -0.98
N PHE A 136 1.10 -7.94 -0.19
CA PHE A 136 0.98 -6.53 0.21
C PHE A 136 1.29 -5.58 -0.95
N ASN A 137 2.24 -5.95 -1.79
CA ASN A 137 2.53 -5.19 -3.01
C ASN A 137 1.31 -5.18 -3.95
N VAL A 138 0.55 -6.27 -4.03
CA VAL A 138 -0.70 -6.32 -4.79
C VAL A 138 -1.71 -5.33 -4.23
N ILE A 139 -1.89 -5.28 -2.90
CA ILE A 139 -2.81 -4.34 -2.24
C ILE A 139 -2.43 -2.89 -2.56
N THR A 140 -1.16 -2.52 -2.34
CA THR A 140 -0.69 -1.15 -2.58
C THR A 140 -0.78 -0.77 -4.05
N THR A 141 -0.48 -1.69 -4.97
CA THR A 141 -0.60 -1.48 -6.41
C THR A 141 -2.06 -1.21 -6.80
N VAL A 142 -3.01 -2.04 -6.34
CA VAL A 142 -4.44 -1.85 -6.62
C VAL A 142 -4.92 -0.51 -6.08
N LEU A 143 -4.59 -0.17 -4.83
CA LEU A 143 -4.98 1.10 -4.24
C LEU A 143 -4.39 2.29 -5.02
N TYR A 144 -3.17 2.19 -5.50
CA TYR A 144 -2.54 3.24 -6.29
C TYR A 144 -3.13 3.36 -7.69
N GLU A 145 -3.33 2.25 -8.40
CA GLU A 145 -3.93 2.23 -9.75
C GLU A 145 -5.38 2.73 -9.74
N LYS A 146 -6.16 2.32 -8.74
CA LYS A 146 -7.59 2.71 -8.62
C LYS A 146 -7.82 3.97 -7.77
N ARG A 147 -6.76 4.68 -7.34
CA ARG A 147 -6.86 5.83 -6.41
C ARG A 147 -7.87 6.89 -6.83
N ASN A 148 -7.91 7.25 -8.12
CA ASN A 148 -8.82 8.28 -8.59
C ASN A 148 -10.28 7.86 -8.46
N GLN A 149 -10.58 6.59 -8.76
CA GLN A 149 -11.91 6.01 -8.63
C GLN A 149 -12.31 5.88 -7.15
N ILE A 150 -11.38 5.45 -6.30
CA ILE A 150 -11.58 5.35 -4.84
C ILE A 150 -11.84 6.74 -4.25
N ILE A 151 -11.02 7.74 -4.58
CA ILE A 151 -11.22 9.11 -4.08
C ILE A 151 -12.58 9.66 -4.52
N SER A 152 -12.97 9.47 -5.79
CA SER A 152 -14.26 9.89 -6.29
C SER A 152 -15.43 9.23 -5.56
N SER A 153 -15.33 7.92 -5.29
CA SER A 153 -16.37 7.19 -4.56
C SER A 153 -16.46 7.63 -3.09
N VAL A 154 -15.34 7.83 -2.41
CA VAL A 154 -15.28 8.36 -1.05
C VAL A 154 -15.88 9.78 -0.99
N PHE A 155 -15.61 10.61 -2.01
CA PHE A 155 -16.19 11.95 -2.10
C PHE A 155 -17.73 11.92 -2.23
N ILE A 156 -18.28 10.97 -3.01
CA ILE A 156 -19.74 10.75 -3.10
C ILE A 156 -20.30 10.37 -1.73
N VAL A 157 -19.67 9.44 -1.01
CA VAL A 157 -20.08 9.04 0.35
C VAL A 157 -20.04 10.24 1.31
N LEU A 158 -19.01 11.09 1.22
CA LEU A 158 -18.88 12.29 2.04
C LEU A 158 -20.01 13.29 1.77
N ILE A 159 -20.34 13.54 0.49
CA ILE A 159 -21.48 14.43 0.13
C ILE A 159 -22.78 13.85 0.68
N LEU A 160 -23.02 12.53 0.51
CA LEU A 160 -24.21 11.89 1.02
C LEU A 160 -24.30 11.98 2.55
N MET A 161 -23.18 11.82 3.24
CA MET A 161 -23.10 11.97 4.69
C MET A 161 -23.45 13.39 5.15
N LEU A 162 -22.91 14.42 4.49
CA LEU A 162 -23.22 15.81 4.80
C LEU A 162 -24.68 16.16 4.51
N ALA A 163 -25.21 15.73 3.37
CA ALA A 163 -26.62 15.92 3.02
C ALA A 163 -27.54 15.24 4.04
N SER A 164 -27.27 13.98 4.37
CA SER A 164 -28.02 13.21 5.38
C SER A 164 -27.97 13.85 6.74
N SER A 165 -26.82 14.38 7.15
CA SER A 165 -26.61 15.10 8.40
C SER A 165 -27.51 16.32 8.48
N LEU A 166 -27.50 17.20 7.47
CA LEU A 166 -28.31 18.42 7.43
C LEU A 166 -29.80 18.11 7.38
N CYS A 167 -30.18 17.11 6.58
CA CYS A 167 -31.57 16.66 6.50
C CYS A 167 -32.08 16.16 7.86
N MET A 168 -31.31 15.30 8.52
CA MET A 168 -31.70 14.74 9.81
C MET A 168 -31.72 15.79 10.91
N TYR A 169 -30.74 16.70 10.93
CA TYR A 169 -30.72 17.83 11.84
C TYR A 169 -32.01 18.70 11.67
N SER A 170 -32.37 19.02 10.43
CA SER A 170 -33.54 19.87 10.17
C SER A 170 -34.88 19.25 10.62
N VAL A 171 -34.96 17.92 10.66
CA VAL A 171 -36.20 17.21 11.03
C VAL A 171 -36.27 16.88 12.51
N GLU A 172 -35.12 16.57 13.14
CA GLU A 172 -35.07 16.04 14.50
C GLU A 172 -34.69 17.08 15.55
N HIS A 173 -34.06 18.19 15.18
CA HIS A 173 -33.56 19.19 16.14
C HIS A 173 -34.66 19.72 17.06
N ASP A 174 -35.82 20.10 16.52
CA ASP A 174 -36.92 20.67 17.32
C ASP A 174 -37.52 19.65 18.29
N SER A 175 -37.49 18.36 17.94
CA SER A 175 -38.04 17.27 18.75
C SER A 175 -37.07 16.73 19.78
N GLN A 176 -35.74 16.81 19.50
CA GLN A 176 -34.69 16.37 20.41
C GLN A 176 -33.42 17.23 20.29
N PRO A 177 -33.50 18.50 20.79
CA PRO A 177 -32.41 19.47 20.64
C PRO A 177 -31.14 19.07 21.38
N GLU A 178 -31.24 18.27 22.43
CA GLU A 178 -30.06 17.77 23.18
C GLU A 178 -29.28 16.68 22.44
N VAL A 179 -29.90 15.98 21.52
CA VAL A 179 -29.32 14.88 20.76
C VAL A 179 -28.80 15.39 19.40
N PHE A 180 -29.68 16.03 18.62
CA PHE A 180 -29.30 16.68 17.36
C PHE A 180 -29.01 18.17 17.62
N ARG A 181 -27.99 18.48 18.41
CA ARG A 181 -27.62 19.85 18.82
C ARG A 181 -27.22 20.73 17.66
N ASN A 182 -26.55 20.15 16.67
CA ASN A 182 -26.03 20.85 15.49
C ASN A 182 -25.78 19.84 14.36
N ALA A 183 -25.38 20.33 13.20
CA ALA A 183 -25.08 19.48 12.05
C ALA A 183 -23.98 18.44 12.34
N PHE A 184 -23.07 18.71 13.30
CA PHE A 184 -22.00 17.75 13.63
C PHE A 184 -22.55 16.47 14.31
N SER A 185 -23.55 16.59 15.20
CA SER A 185 -24.26 15.42 15.73
C SER A 185 -24.99 14.64 14.64
N GLY A 186 -25.51 15.35 13.63
CA GLY A 186 -26.07 14.74 12.42
C GLY A 186 -25.00 13.97 11.60
N ILE A 187 -23.77 14.51 11.49
CA ILE A 187 -22.65 13.79 10.84
C ILE A 187 -22.33 12.48 11.56
N TRP A 188 -22.27 12.51 12.90
CA TRP A 188 -22.03 11.32 13.70
C TRP A 188 -23.09 10.24 13.44
N TRP A 189 -24.37 10.62 13.48
CA TRP A 189 -25.47 9.73 13.15
C TRP A 189 -25.40 9.21 11.71
N SER A 190 -25.18 10.11 10.75
CA SER A 190 -25.09 9.74 9.32
C SER A 190 -23.94 8.78 9.06
N MET A 191 -22.78 9.04 9.64
CA MET A 191 -21.61 8.17 9.53
C MET A 191 -21.93 6.78 10.07
N SER A 192 -22.50 6.68 11.26
CA SER A 192 -22.83 5.40 11.87
C SER A 192 -23.88 4.61 11.08
N THR A 193 -24.82 5.31 10.45
CA THR A 193 -25.89 4.70 9.64
C THR A 193 -25.40 4.31 8.25
N LEU A 194 -24.72 5.22 7.52
CA LEU A 194 -24.24 4.98 6.17
C LEU A 194 -23.15 3.89 6.12
N LEU A 195 -22.25 3.88 7.11
CA LEU A 195 -21.22 2.85 7.22
C LEU A 195 -21.72 1.57 7.89
N THR A 196 -23.03 1.47 8.15
CA THR A 196 -23.69 0.30 8.75
C THR A 196 -23.15 -0.11 10.14
N VAL A 197 -22.59 0.86 10.91
CA VAL A 197 -22.09 0.62 12.27
C VAL A 197 -23.24 0.55 13.29
N GLY A 198 -24.13 1.59 13.28
CA GLY A 198 -25.36 1.61 14.08
C GLY A 198 -25.13 1.60 15.59
N TYR A 199 -24.34 2.55 16.12
CA TYR A 199 -24.09 2.64 17.57
C TYR A 199 -25.35 2.72 18.43
N GLY A 200 -26.44 3.33 17.90
CA GLY A 200 -27.71 3.44 18.61
C GLY A 200 -27.77 4.54 19.70
N ASP A 201 -26.73 5.33 19.83
CA ASP A 201 -26.63 6.46 20.75
C ASP A 201 -27.41 7.70 20.26
N ILE A 202 -27.49 7.88 18.94
CA ILE A 202 -28.29 8.90 18.26
C ILE A 202 -29.19 8.21 17.23
N TYR A 203 -30.50 8.50 17.28
CA TYR A 203 -31.48 7.94 16.34
C TYR A 203 -32.71 8.86 16.18
N PRO A 204 -33.42 8.83 15.03
CA PRO A 204 -34.59 9.66 14.81
C PRO A 204 -35.80 9.17 15.62
N ILE A 205 -36.53 10.11 16.25
CA ILE A 205 -37.74 9.82 16.98
C ILE A 205 -39.02 10.23 16.21
N THR A 206 -38.91 11.22 15.32
CA THR A 206 -40.05 11.68 14.53
C THR A 206 -40.40 10.68 13.44
N THR A 207 -41.67 10.67 13.03
CA THR A 207 -42.11 9.80 11.91
C THR A 207 -41.42 10.14 10.60
N LEU A 208 -41.23 11.43 10.31
CA LEU A 208 -40.54 11.89 9.11
C LEU A 208 -39.06 11.52 9.17
N GLY A 209 -38.39 11.72 10.30
CA GLY A 209 -36.98 11.35 10.51
C GLY A 209 -36.75 9.85 10.32
N ARG A 210 -37.68 9.01 10.79
CA ARG A 210 -37.61 7.54 10.59
C ARG A 210 -37.75 7.13 9.12
N ILE A 211 -38.68 7.77 8.38
CA ILE A 211 -38.84 7.53 6.94
C ILE A 211 -37.55 7.94 6.19
N MET A 212 -37.02 9.14 6.51
CA MET A 212 -35.78 9.61 5.93
C MET A 212 -34.59 8.70 6.27
N ALA A 213 -34.51 8.22 7.52
CA ALA A 213 -33.47 7.29 7.93
C ALA A 213 -33.48 6.00 7.11
N ILE A 214 -34.66 5.45 6.79
CA ILE A 214 -34.79 4.28 5.93
C ILE A 214 -34.24 4.57 4.53
N CYS A 215 -34.62 5.68 3.92
CA CYS A 215 -34.11 6.09 2.61
C CYS A 215 -32.59 6.30 2.62
N ILE A 216 -32.07 6.98 3.64
CA ILE A 216 -30.64 7.24 3.80
C ILE A 216 -29.88 5.93 3.99
N ALA A 217 -30.40 4.99 4.78
CA ALA A 217 -29.77 3.68 4.98
C ALA A 217 -29.64 2.90 3.66
N TYR A 218 -30.69 2.87 2.83
CA TYR A 218 -30.61 2.22 1.51
C TYR A 218 -29.60 2.90 0.59
N LEU A 219 -29.57 4.22 0.55
CA LEU A 219 -28.57 4.98 -0.22
C LEU A 219 -27.15 4.70 0.29
N GLY A 220 -26.98 4.59 1.63
CA GLY A 220 -25.72 4.30 2.27
C GLY A 220 -25.13 2.95 1.86
N VAL A 221 -25.94 1.90 1.91
CA VAL A 221 -25.51 0.55 1.47
C VAL A 221 -25.00 0.60 0.02
N GLY A 222 -25.77 1.27 -0.88
CA GLY A 222 -25.35 1.42 -2.28
C GLY A 222 -24.06 2.23 -2.43
N ALA A 223 -23.93 3.33 -1.69
CA ALA A 223 -22.77 4.20 -1.79
C ALA A 223 -21.48 3.53 -1.27
N VAL A 224 -21.53 2.75 -0.19
CA VAL A 224 -20.38 2.02 0.38
C VAL A 224 -19.99 0.81 -0.48
N ALA A 225 -20.93 0.23 -1.21
CA ALA A 225 -20.65 -0.86 -2.14
C ALA A 225 -19.71 -0.44 -3.30
N ILE A 226 -19.75 0.84 -3.71
CA ILE A 226 -18.96 1.33 -4.84
C ILE A 226 -17.45 1.23 -4.58
N PRO A 227 -16.85 1.83 -3.52
CA PRO A 227 -15.42 1.71 -3.27
C PRO A 227 -15.00 0.25 -3.04
N THR A 228 -15.82 -0.54 -2.37
CA THR A 228 -15.55 -1.97 -2.15
C THR A 228 -15.49 -2.73 -3.47
N GLY A 229 -16.44 -2.46 -4.39
CA GLY A 229 -16.47 -3.06 -5.71
C GLY A 229 -15.25 -2.68 -6.57
N ILE A 230 -14.83 -1.40 -6.53
CA ILE A 230 -13.65 -0.91 -7.25
C ILE A 230 -12.38 -1.65 -6.76
N ILE A 231 -12.21 -1.78 -5.45
CA ILE A 231 -11.06 -2.47 -4.85
C ILE A 231 -11.09 -3.96 -5.24
N SER A 232 -12.24 -4.61 -5.11
CA SER A 232 -12.40 -6.03 -5.47
C SER A 232 -12.08 -6.29 -6.95
N ALA A 233 -12.60 -5.46 -7.85
CA ALA A 233 -12.30 -5.55 -9.28
C ALA A 233 -10.79 -5.35 -9.55
N GLY A 234 -10.15 -4.40 -8.87
CA GLY A 234 -8.71 -4.19 -8.97
C GLY A 234 -7.89 -5.41 -8.54
N PHE A 235 -8.30 -6.11 -7.49
CA PHE A 235 -7.64 -7.36 -7.09
C PHE A 235 -7.79 -8.45 -8.15
N VAL A 236 -8.98 -8.66 -8.69
CA VAL A 236 -9.22 -9.65 -9.76
C VAL A 236 -8.32 -9.34 -10.96
N GLU A 237 -8.24 -8.09 -11.39
CA GLU A 237 -7.40 -7.66 -12.50
C GLU A 237 -5.90 -7.95 -12.23
N GLN A 238 -5.39 -7.65 -11.03
CA GLN A 238 -4.00 -7.93 -10.67
C GLN A 238 -3.69 -9.44 -10.61
N TYR A 239 -4.61 -10.25 -10.10
CA TYR A 239 -4.44 -11.70 -10.10
C TYR A 239 -4.45 -12.28 -11.51
N GLN A 240 -5.33 -11.79 -12.39
CA GLN A 240 -5.36 -12.22 -13.80
C GLN A 240 -4.07 -11.85 -14.53
N ARG A 241 -3.56 -10.62 -14.36
CA ARG A 241 -2.25 -10.23 -14.93
C ARG A 241 -1.12 -11.14 -14.45
N LYS A 242 -1.08 -11.44 -13.15
CA LYS A 242 -0.04 -12.31 -12.59
C LYS A 242 -0.16 -13.73 -13.10
N SER A 243 -1.37 -14.27 -13.24
CA SER A 243 -1.64 -15.59 -13.81
C SER A 243 -1.27 -15.65 -15.29
N SER A 244 -1.62 -14.62 -16.07
CA SER A 244 -1.25 -14.56 -17.49
C SER A 244 0.27 -14.52 -17.67
N LEU A 245 0.98 -13.74 -16.84
CA LEU A 245 2.44 -13.68 -16.87
C LEU A 245 3.10 -15.00 -16.38
N SER A 246 2.48 -15.74 -15.44
CA SER A 246 2.98 -17.05 -15.03
C SER A 246 2.74 -18.12 -16.09
N ASN A 247 1.59 -18.09 -16.75
CA ASN A 247 1.27 -18.99 -17.86
C ASN A 247 2.19 -18.74 -19.07
N ILE A 248 2.58 -17.48 -19.33
CA ILE A 248 3.60 -17.15 -20.34
C ILE A 248 4.99 -17.63 -19.90
N LYS A 249 5.27 -17.65 -18.58
CA LYS A 249 6.54 -18.17 -18.04
C LYS A 249 6.60 -19.70 -17.99
N GLU A 250 5.50 -20.39 -17.87
CA GLU A 250 5.43 -21.86 -17.91
C GLU A 250 5.24 -22.42 -19.33
N ALA A 251 4.64 -21.64 -20.24
CA ALA A 251 4.62 -21.96 -21.66
C ALA A 251 5.99 -21.59 -22.26
N ASP A 252 6.88 -22.55 -22.31
CA ASP A 252 8.16 -22.59 -23.04
C ASP A 252 8.76 -21.23 -23.42
N ILE A 253 9.33 -20.51 -22.43
CA ILE A 253 10.10 -19.25 -22.63
C ILE A 253 11.37 -19.50 -23.48
N HIS A 254 11.71 -20.73 -23.75
CA HIS A 254 12.82 -21.05 -24.65
C HIS A 254 12.57 -20.72 -26.12
N GLU A 255 11.33 -20.34 -26.49
CA GLU A 255 10.95 -20.15 -27.89
C GLU A 255 10.59 -18.70 -28.27
N ILE A 256 10.38 -17.78 -27.32
CA ILE A 256 9.97 -16.39 -27.63
C ILE A 256 11.05 -15.43 -27.15
N ALA A 257 11.58 -14.62 -28.06
CA ALA A 257 12.55 -13.57 -27.75
C ALA A 257 12.10 -12.22 -28.33
N GLU A 258 12.42 -11.14 -27.62
CA GLU A 258 12.29 -9.77 -28.13
C GLU A 258 13.65 -9.33 -28.66
N ILE A 259 13.69 -8.93 -29.92
CA ILE A 259 14.91 -8.48 -30.59
C ILE A 259 14.69 -7.10 -31.18
N PHE A 260 15.67 -6.21 -31.02
CA PHE A 260 15.69 -4.92 -31.70
C PHE A 260 16.17 -5.11 -33.14
N VAL A 261 15.44 -4.53 -34.10
CA VAL A 261 15.84 -4.49 -35.50
C VAL A 261 17.07 -3.60 -35.65
N ASP A 262 18.20 -4.20 -35.97
CA ASP A 262 19.46 -3.52 -36.21
C ASP A 262 19.59 -3.08 -37.70
N LYS A 263 20.72 -2.46 -38.03
CA LYS A 263 20.99 -1.98 -39.40
C LYS A 263 21.06 -3.09 -40.47
N ARG A 264 21.18 -4.38 -40.07
CA ARG A 264 21.24 -5.51 -41.01
C ARG A 264 19.90 -5.84 -41.61
N PHE A 265 18.83 -5.62 -40.78
CA PHE A 265 17.45 -5.97 -41.16
C PHE A 265 16.56 -4.76 -41.38
N ALA A 266 17.01 -3.55 -41.03
CA ALA A 266 16.29 -2.33 -41.31
C ALA A 266 16.17 -2.12 -42.82
N GLY A 267 14.94 -2.00 -43.30
CA GLY A 267 14.61 -1.87 -44.72
C GLY A 267 14.32 -3.18 -45.44
N LYS A 268 14.48 -4.33 -44.79
CA LYS A 268 14.10 -5.64 -45.33
C LYS A 268 12.66 -5.97 -44.97
N SER A 269 12.07 -6.92 -45.70
CA SER A 269 10.74 -7.46 -45.37
C SER A 269 10.79 -8.45 -44.23
N VAL A 270 9.63 -8.71 -43.61
CA VAL A 270 9.46 -9.74 -42.60
C VAL A 270 9.89 -11.10 -43.14
N GLU A 271 9.47 -11.47 -44.37
CA GLU A 271 9.79 -12.74 -45.01
C GLU A 271 11.31 -12.92 -45.18
N GLU A 272 12.05 -11.89 -45.60
CA GLU A 272 13.52 -11.93 -45.73
C GLU A 272 14.25 -12.15 -44.40
N MET A 273 13.69 -11.64 -43.28
CA MET A 273 14.28 -11.83 -41.98
C MET A 273 13.94 -13.21 -41.42
N GLU A 274 12.70 -13.67 -41.55
CA GLU A 274 12.27 -15.00 -41.12
C GLU A 274 13.07 -16.10 -41.82
N GLU A 275 13.31 -15.99 -43.11
CA GLU A 275 14.13 -16.92 -43.89
C GLU A 275 15.62 -16.87 -43.47
N ALA A 276 16.17 -15.69 -43.22
CA ALA A 276 17.58 -15.51 -42.91
C ALA A 276 17.97 -16.06 -41.52
N GLU A 277 17.09 -15.89 -40.54
CA GLU A 277 17.37 -16.24 -39.12
C GLU A 277 16.58 -17.47 -38.66
N GLN A 278 15.79 -18.11 -39.55
CA GLN A 278 14.94 -19.28 -39.22
C GLN A 278 14.04 -19.02 -37.99
N VAL A 279 13.36 -17.92 -37.99
CA VAL A 279 12.48 -17.49 -36.90
C VAL A 279 11.12 -17.08 -37.46
N THR A 280 10.08 -17.16 -36.68
CA THR A 280 8.76 -16.62 -37.00
C THR A 280 8.51 -15.36 -36.22
N ILE A 281 8.13 -14.26 -36.89
CA ILE A 281 7.83 -12.98 -36.27
C ILE A 281 6.32 -12.91 -35.96
N PHE A 282 5.95 -12.79 -34.66
CA PHE A 282 4.57 -12.74 -34.24
C PHE A 282 4.03 -11.31 -34.10
N LEU A 283 4.90 -10.37 -33.74
CA LEU A 283 4.51 -9.00 -33.46
C LEU A 283 5.67 -8.05 -33.71
N ILE A 284 5.36 -6.87 -34.25
CA ILE A 284 6.31 -5.78 -34.42
C ILE A 284 5.80 -4.61 -33.58
N LEU A 285 6.61 -4.15 -32.60
CA LEU A 285 6.35 -2.96 -31.82
C LEU A 285 7.15 -1.81 -32.43
N ARG A 286 6.45 -0.82 -32.95
CA ARG A 286 7.02 0.38 -33.58
C ARG A 286 6.51 1.60 -32.84
N GLU A 287 7.38 2.25 -32.07
CA GLU A 287 6.97 3.34 -31.16
C GLU A 287 5.80 2.88 -30.26
N ASP A 288 4.63 3.51 -30.34
CA ASP A 288 3.43 3.14 -29.58
C ASP A 288 2.47 2.21 -30.34
N LEU A 289 2.86 1.70 -31.51
CA LEU A 289 2.03 0.87 -32.38
C LEU A 289 2.43 -0.60 -32.31
N SER A 290 1.43 -1.48 -32.14
CA SER A 290 1.56 -2.92 -32.28
C SER A 290 1.10 -3.33 -33.67
N ILE A 291 2.00 -3.84 -34.51
CA ILE A 291 1.77 -4.21 -35.90
C ILE A 291 1.80 -5.72 -36.01
N LEU A 292 0.71 -6.31 -36.55
CA LEU A 292 0.73 -7.72 -36.95
C LEU A 292 1.58 -7.87 -38.23
N PRO A 293 2.61 -8.72 -38.23
CA PRO A 293 3.51 -8.88 -39.34
C PRO A 293 2.78 -9.48 -40.55
N GLN A 294 3.00 -8.87 -41.72
CA GLN A 294 2.69 -9.46 -43.01
C GLN A 294 4.01 -9.71 -43.75
N LYS A 295 4.05 -10.66 -44.66
CA LYS A 295 5.28 -11.06 -45.35
C LYS A 295 6.02 -9.90 -45.99
N ASP A 296 5.27 -8.93 -46.53
CA ASP A 296 5.77 -7.72 -47.21
C ASP A 296 6.03 -6.53 -46.24
N THR A 297 5.74 -6.70 -44.95
CA THR A 297 5.95 -5.61 -43.97
C THR A 297 7.43 -5.28 -43.85
N ILE A 298 7.78 -4.02 -44.08
CA ILE A 298 9.18 -3.56 -44.01
C ILE A 298 9.52 -3.20 -42.59
N LEU A 299 10.59 -3.82 -42.09
CA LEU A 299 11.17 -3.58 -40.76
C LEU A 299 11.92 -2.25 -40.73
N ARG A 300 11.76 -1.48 -39.69
CA ARG A 300 12.45 -0.21 -39.46
C ARG A 300 13.49 -0.33 -38.36
N LEU A 301 14.49 0.53 -38.41
CA LEU A 301 15.50 0.61 -37.36
C LEU A 301 14.82 0.92 -36.02
N ASN A 302 15.21 0.22 -34.95
CA ASN A 302 14.64 0.30 -33.62
C ASN A 302 13.22 -0.27 -33.47
N ASP A 303 12.64 -0.94 -34.46
CA ASP A 303 11.47 -1.79 -34.20
C ASP A 303 11.86 -2.87 -33.19
N ILE A 304 10.97 -3.19 -32.28
CA ILE A 304 11.09 -4.38 -31.44
C ILE A 304 10.24 -5.47 -32.06
N ILE A 305 10.86 -6.59 -32.38
CA ILE A 305 10.17 -7.75 -32.95
C ILE A 305 10.09 -8.86 -31.91
N VAL A 306 8.94 -9.46 -31.80
CA VAL A 306 8.69 -10.64 -30.98
C VAL A 306 8.77 -11.86 -31.88
N ILE A 307 9.78 -12.68 -31.66
CA ILE A 307 10.09 -13.85 -32.53
C ILE A 307 9.97 -15.15 -31.77
N ARG A 308 9.74 -16.24 -32.51
CA ARG A 308 9.88 -17.61 -32.06
C ARG A 308 10.96 -18.31 -32.89
N GLY A 309 11.93 -18.94 -32.22
CA GLY A 309 12.89 -19.80 -32.90
C GLY A 309 12.25 -21.14 -33.28
N GLU A 310 12.35 -21.56 -34.54
CA GLU A 310 12.02 -22.90 -34.95
C GLU A 310 13.19 -23.82 -34.59
N HIS A 311 12.95 -24.74 -33.63
CA HIS A 311 13.88 -25.85 -33.41
C HIS A 311 13.74 -26.87 -34.54
N SER A 312 14.77 -27.01 -35.36
CA SER A 312 14.95 -28.11 -36.28
C SER A 312 15.28 -29.43 -35.54
#